data_4b858ba293c6be03b3d4b20efffd16e6
#
_entry.id   4b858ba293c6be03b3d4b20efffd16e6
#
_cell.length_a   1.000
_cell.length_b   1.000
_cell.length_c   1.000
_cell.angle_alpha   90.00
_cell.angle_beta   90.00
_cell.angle_gamma   90.00
#
_symmetry.space_group_name_H-M   'P 1'
#
loop_
_entity.id
_entity.type
_entity.pdbx_description
1 polymer ?
#
loop_
_entity_poly.entity_id
_entity_poly.type
_entity_poly.pdbx_seq_one_letter_code
_entity_poly.pdbx_strand_id
1 'polypeptide(L)'
;MRVGTKSVLFGVHAIWIHPFFVAWAWGKLFGFPWDFRLWVAFFVHDTGYLCKRDMEGFDGQRHVLLGGRIMGWLFDAYWRDFTCCHSRHWAKRAGKRYSKLCLADKLAFVLTPAWLYLPMARLSGELQEYMRVASGRQLCGSITDFEQSLLDSRDSRVWLEGLKMYTRRWVEQHRNGTQDHWTVLRLQAPQKEAFETRG
;
A
#
# COMPACT_ATOMS: atom_id res chain seq x y z
N MET A 1 -15.31 -3.71 -16.69
CA MET A 1 -14.17 -4.28 -15.90
C MET A 1 -14.09 -3.53 -14.58
N ARG A 2 -13.85 -4.24 -13.46
CA ARG A 2 -13.78 -3.65 -12.10
C ARG A 2 -12.51 -2.82 -11.93
N VAL A 3 -12.52 -1.80 -11.05
CA VAL A 3 -11.38 -0.89 -10.83
C VAL A 3 -10.10 -1.65 -10.48
N GLY A 4 -10.16 -2.58 -9.53
CA GLY A 4 -8.99 -3.35 -9.14
C GLY A 4 -8.39 -4.19 -10.27
N THR A 5 -9.22 -4.80 -11.15
CA THR A 5 -8.71 -5.50 -12.33
C THR A 5 -8.03 -4.55 -13.31
N LYS A 6 -8.61 -3.36 -13.53
CA LYS A 6 -7.98 -2.34 -14.37
C LYS A 6 -6.66 -1.86 -13.77
N SER A 7 -6.61 -1.70 -12.43
CA SER A 7 -5.41 -1.30 -11.70
C SER A 7 -4.25 -2.26 -11.95
N VAL A 8 -4.48 -3.57 -11.77
CA VAL A 8 -3.44 -4.61 -11.94
C VAL A 8 -3.01 -4.78 -13.41
N LEU A 9 -3.88 -4.52 -14.38
CA LEU A 9 -3.55 -4.68 -15.78
C LEU A 9 -2.87 -3.46 -16.39
N PHE A 10 -3.36 -2.26 -16.10
CA PHE A 10 -2.88 -1.01 -16.72
C PHE A 10 -2.99 0.24 -15.84
N GLY A 11 -3.39 0.08 -14.56
CA GLY A 11 -3.39 1.13 -13.56
C GLY A 11 -2.09 1.20 -12.76
N VAL A 12 -2.14 1.85 -11.60
CA VAL A 12 -0.93 2.14 -10.82
C VAL A 12 -0.31 0.90 -10.15
N HIS A 13 -1.08 -0.20 -10.01
CA HIS A 13 -0.60 -1.50 -9.53
C HIS A 13 -0.31 -2.49 -10.67
N ALA A 14 -0.06 -1.97 -11.89
CA ALA A 14 0.18 -2.82 -13.05
C ALA A 14 1.37 -3.76 -12.83
N ILE A 15 1.10 -5.08 -12.94
CA ILE A 15 2.04 -6.16 -12.63
C ILE A 15 3.30 -6.14 -13.50
N TRP A 16 3.26 -5.47 -14.65
CA TRP A 16 4.39 -5.37 -15.58
C TRP A 16 5.31 -4.18 -15.30
N ILE A 17 4.96 -3.25 -14.38
CA ILE A 17 5.78 -2.08 -14.08
C ILE A 17 5.91 -1.80 -12.56
N HIS A 18 4.83 -1.88 -11.78
CA HIS A 18 4.86 -1.58 -10.35
C HIS A 18 5.90 -2.40 -9.56
N PRO A 19 6.06 -3.72 -9.76
CA PRO A 19 7.07 -4.51 -9.06
C PRO A 19 8.50 -4.00 -9.24
N PHE A 20 8.82 -3.42 -10.40
CA PHE A 20 10.15 -2.85 -10.65
C PHE A 20 10.38 -1.55 -9.89
N PHE A 21 9.35 -0.72 -9.73
CA PHE A 21 9.42 0.44 -8.84
C PHE A 21 9.57 0.02 -7.38
N VAL A 22 8.89 -1.07 -6.95
CA VAL A 22 9.06 -1.64 -5.60
C VAL A 22 10.48 -2.17 -5.40
N ALA A 23 11.04 -2.89 -6.37
CA ALA A 23 12.42 -3.35 -6.32
C ALA A 23 13.43 -2.20 -6.27
N TRP A 24 13.21 -1.15 -7.06
CA TRP A 24 14.04 0.07 -7.02
C TRP A 24 13.95 0.78 -5.67
N ALA A 25 12.73 0.95 -5.13
CA ALA A 25 12.51 1.52 -3.80
C ALA A 25 13.17 0.67 -2.70
N TRP A 26 13.04 -0.65 -2.79
CA TRP A 26 13.73 -1.58 -1.89
C TRP A 26 15.23 -1.37 -1.93
N GLY A 27 15.82 -1.27 -3.14
CA GLY A 27 17.24 -1.03 -3.31
C GLY A 27 17.72 0.26 -2.64
N LYS A 28 16.91 1.34 -2.69
CA LYS A 28 17.21 2.61 -2.02
C LYS A 28 17.12 2.53 -0.49
N LEU A 29 16.25 1.68 0.05
CA LEU A 29 16.01 1.57 1.49
C LEU A 29 16.90 0.54 2.17
N PHE A 30 17.12 -0.61 1.53
CA PHE A 30 17.67 -1.81 2.16
C PHE A 30 18.82 -2.48 1.38
N GLY A 31 19.23 -1.90 0.27
CA GLY A 31 20.20 -2.51 -0.63
C GLY A 31 19.56 -3.45 -1.66
N PHE A 32 20.38 -4.03 -2.53
CA PHE A 32 19.90 -4.88 -3.62
C PHE A 32 19.12 -6.10 -3.08
N PRO A 33 17.96 -6.46 -3.65
CA PRO A 33 17.14 -7.59 -3.21
C PRO A 33 17.70 -8.93 -3.74
N TRP A 34 18.79 -9.41 -3.13
CA TRP A 34 19.45 -10.66 -3.52
C TRP A 34 18.60 -11.92 -3.31
N ASP A 35 17.67 -11.89 -2.34
CA ASP A 35 16.77 -13.00 -2.09
C ASP A 35 15.68 -13.03 -3.17
N PHE A 36 15.62 -14.09 -3.97
CA PHE A 36 14.64 -14.25 -5.03
C PHE A 36 13.20 -14.25 -4.54
N ARG A 37 12.96 -14.62 -3.26
CA ARG A 37 11.63 -14.59 -2.65
C ARG A 37 11.09 -13.17 -2.53
N LEU A 38 11.98 -12.17 -2.41
CA LEU A 38 11.59 -10.76 -2.48
C LEU A 38 10.99 -10.42 -3.86
N TRP A 39 11.63 -10.90 -4.93
CA TRP A 39 11.13 -10.67 -6.27
C TRP A 39 9.76 -11.29 -6.47
N VAL A 40 9.55 -12.53 -6.00
CA VAL A 40 8.21 -13.15 -6.02
C VAL A 40 7.22 -12.28 -5.23
N ALA A 41 7.58 -11.82 -4.03
CA ALA A 41 6.73 -10.95 -3.22
C ALA A 41 6.40 -9.63 -3.94
N PHE A 42 7.37 -8.99 -4.62
CA PHE A 42 7.15 -7.77 -5.39
C PHE A 42 6.13 -7.96 -6.52
N PHE A 43 6.11 -9.13 -7.15
CA PHE A 43 5.15 -9.42 -8.21
C PHE A 43 3.76 -9.81 -7.70
N VAL A 44 3.66 -10.46 -6.56
CA VAL A 44 2.39 -11.06 -6.13
C VAL A 44 1.63 -10.23 -5.09
N HIS A 45 2.26 -9.24 -4.39
CA HIS A 45 1.65 -8.57 -3.24
C HIS A 45 0.31 -7.90 -3.57
N ASP A 46 0.18 -7.31 -4.76
CA ASP A 46 -1.00 -6.57 -5.21
C ASP A 46 -1.91 -7.35 -6.17
N THR A 47 -1.56 -8.59 -6.52
CA THR A 47 -2.38 -9.42 -7.42
C THR A 47 -3.80 -9.63 -6.90
N GLY A 48 -3.99 -9.53 -5.58
CA GLY A 48 -5.29 -9.66 -4.95
C GLY A 48 -6.27 -8.53 -5.26
N TYR A 49 -5.86 -7.45 -5.92
CA TYR A 49 -6.78 -6.45 -6.48
C TYR A 49 -7.57 -6.99 -7.68
N LEU A 50 -7.14 -8.08 -8.30
CA LEU A 50 -7.93 -8.72 -9.36
C LEU A 50 -9.36 -8.99 -8.87
N CYS A 51 -10.33 -8.57 -9.67
CA CYS A 51 -11.77 -8.67 -9.39
C CYS A 51 -12.28 -7.81 -8.21
N LYS A 52 -11.48 -6.90 -7.63
CA LYS A 52 -11.97 -5.98 -6.59
C LYS A 52 -12.80 -4.84 -7.20
N ARG A 53 -13.83 -4.41 -6.43
CA ARG A 53 -14.74 -3.34 -6.85
C ARG A 53 -14.23 -1.96 -6.50
N ASP A 54 -13.46 -1.89 -5.43
CA ASP A 54 -12.84 -0.68 -4.88
C ASP A 54 -11.37 -0.97 -4.54
N MET A 55 -10.59 0.09 -4.31
CA MET A 55 -9.18 0.00 -3.91
C MET A 55 -9.03 0.21 -2.40
N GLU A 56 -9.76 1.17 -1.85
CA GLU A 56 -9.63 1.64 -0.46
C GLU A 56 -10.78 1.17 0.44
N GLY A 57 -11.84 0.59 -0.12
CA GLY A 57 -12.97 0.05 0.61
C GLY A 57 -12.69 -1.31 1.23
N PHE A 58 -13.73 -1.91 1.82
CA PHE A 58 -13.63 -3.20 2.50
C PHE A 58 -13.10 -4.32 1.58
N ASP A 59 -13.53 -4.33 0.32
CA ASP A 59 -13.11 -5.34 -0.65
C ASP A 59 -11.66 -5.13 -1.06
N GLY A 60 -11.25 -3.89 -1.35
CA GLY A 60 -9.88 -3.51 -1.70
C GLY A 60 -8.88 -3.81 -0.60
N GLN A 61 -9.20 -3.53 0.66
CA GLN A 61 -8.31 -3.80 1.80
C GLN A 61 -7.96 -5.29 2.00
N ARG A 62 -8.69 -6.20 1.35
CA ARG A 62 -8.41 -7.66 1.36
C ARG A 62 -7.49 -8.12 0.22
N HIS A 63 -6.99 -7.22 -0.62
CA HIS A 63 -6.08 -7.56 -1.73
C HIS A 63 -4.86 -8.35 -1.27
N VAL A 64 -4.33 -8.07 -0.09
CA VAL A 64 -3.13 -8.72 0.47
C VAL A 64 -3.24 -10.25 0.59
N LEU A 65 -4.48 -10.78 0.67
CA LEU A 65 -4.70 -12.19 0.99
C LEU A 65 -4.25 -13.12 -0.13
N LEU A 66 -4.43 -12.75 -1.39
CA LEU A 66 -4.02 -13.61 -2.51
C LEU A 66 -2.51 -13.73 -2.59
N GLY A 67 -1.80 -12.60 -2.61
CA GLY A 67 -0.33 -12.59 -2.59
C GLY A 67 0.24 -13.32 -1.38
N GLY A 68 -0.34 -13.07 -0.19
CA GLY A 68 0.07 -13.77 1.02
C GLY A 68 -0.14 -15.29 0.94
N ARG A 69 -1.26 -15.77 0.38
CA ARG A 69 -1.49 -17.22 0.18
C ARG A 69 -0.46 -17.82 -0.76
N ILE A 70 -0.16 -17.15 -1.88
CA ILE A 70 0.85 -17.60 -2.84
C ILE A 70 2.21 -17.73 -2.13
N MET A 71 2.63 -16.71 -1.39
CA MET A 71 3.90 -16.73 -0.68
C MET A 71 3.96 -17.77 0.43
N GLY A 72 2.86 -17.96 1.17
CA GLY A 72 2.77 -19.00 2.19
C GLY A 72 2.80 -20.42 1.63
N TRP A 73 2.25 -20.64 0.44
CA TRP A 73 2.29 -21.92 -0.26
C TRP A 73 3.66 -22.21 -0.88
N LEU A 74 4.29 -21.20 -1.49
CA LEU A 74 5.60 -21.37 -2.14
C LEU A 74 6.75 -21.51 -1.14
N PHE A 75 6.62 -20.87 0.03
CA PHE A 75 7.72 -20.77 0.98
C PHE A 75 7.26 -21.17 2.39
N ASP A 76 6.74 -20.21 3.19
CA ASP A 76 6.32 -20.44 4.57
C ASP A 76 5.40 -19.36 5.13
N ALA A 77 5.04 -19.50 6.43
CA ALA A 77 4.19 -18.56 7.15
C ALA A 77 4.84 -17.16 7.32
N TYR A 78 6.16 -17.09 7.42
CA TYR A 78 6.88 -15.79 7.50
C TYR A 78 6.67 -14.98 6.21
N TRP A 79 6.84 -15.60 5.04
CA TRP A 79 6.68 -14.93 3.75
C TRP A 79 5.23 -14.56 3.46
N ARG A 80 4.27 -15.39 3.93
CA ARG A 80 2.85 -15.03 3.92
C ARG A 80 2.62 -13.73 4.69
N ASP A 81 3.09 -13.68 5.93
CA ASP A 81 2.88 -12.54 6.81
C ASP A 81 3.66 -11.31 6.33
N PHE A 82 4.89 -11.49 5.85
CA PHE A 82 5.69 -10.44 5.22
C PHE A 82 4.93 -9.78 4.07
N THR A 83 4.31 -10.56 3.21
CA THR A 83 3.54 -10.07 2.07
C THR A 83 2.21 -9.46 2.50
N CYS A 84 1.44 -10.09 3.38
CA CYS A 84 0.19 -9.51 3.88
C CYS A 84 0.41 -8.19 4.62
N CYS A 85 1.48 -8.09 5.40
CA CYS A 85 1.79 -6.90 6.20
C CYS A 85 2.44 -5.76 5.39
N HIS A 86 2.47 -5.81 4.04
CA HIS A 86 2.75 -4.61 3.25
C HIS A 86 1.61 -3.58 3.39
N SER A 87 0.39 -4.02 3.63
CA SER A 87 -0.72 -3.13 4.00
C SER A 87 -0.70 -2.81 5.49
N ARG A 88 -0.60 -1.52 5.84
CA ARG A 88 -0.71 -1.03 7.23
C ARG A 88 -2.08 -1.39 7.83
N HIS A 89 -3.14 -1.32 7.03
CA HIS A 89 -4.49 -1.71 7.46
C HIS A 89 -4.55 -3.18 7.88
N TRP A 90 -3.97 -4.06 7.06
CA TRP A 90 -3.92 -5.48 7.40
C TRP A 90 -3.04 -5.76 8.62
N ALA A 91 -1.85 -5.16 8.69
CA ALA A 91 -0.95 -5.29 9.83
C ALA A 91 -1.65 -4.88 11.14
N LYS A 92 -2.32 -3.72 11.16
CA LYS A 92 -3.12 -3.25 12.29
C LYS A 92 -4.22 -4.24 12.67
N ARG A 93 -4.98 -4.73 11.67
CA ARG A 93 -6.06 -5.68 11.91
C ARG A 93 -5.56 -7.02 12.48
N ALA A 94 -4.41 -7.49 12.00
CA ALA A 94 -3.78 -8.74 12.44
C ALA A 94 -3.00 -8.60 13.77
N GLY A 95 -2.92 -7.40 14.37
CA GLY A 95 -2.10 -7.14 15.54
C GLY A 95 -0.60 -7.35 15.28
N LYS A 96 -0.13 -7.08 14.05
CA LYS A 96 1.25 -7.26 13.61
C LYS A 96 1.88 -5.93 13.19
N ARG A 97 3.20 -5.91 13.16
CA ARG A 97 3.95 -4.80 12.55
C ARG A 97 3.86 -4.89 11.04
N TYR A 98 3.83 -3.73 10.35
CA TYR A 98 3.99 -3.72 8.90
C TYR A 98 5.40 -4.16 8.51
N SER A 99 5.52 -4.78 7.34
CA SER A 99 6.77 -5.34 6.83
C SER A 99 7.64 -4.29 6.14
N LYS A 100 8.89 -4.63 5.86
CA LYS A 100 9.77 -3.82 5.01
C LYS A 100 9.19 -3.60 3.61
N LEU A 101 8.38 -4.54 3.11
CA LEU A 101 7.69 -4.39 1.83
C LEU A 101 6.72 -3.20 1.85
N CYS A 102 6.07 -2.90 2.97
CA CYS A 102 5.22 -1.71 3.12
C CYS A 102 5.99 -0.41 2.84
N LEU A 103 7.21 -0.29 3.35
CA LEU A 103 8.05 0.89 3.12
C LEU A 103 8.49 0.99 1.66
N ALA A 104 8.89 -0.14 1.06
CA ALA A 104 9.30 -0.18 -0.33
C ALA A 104 8.14 0.15 -1.28
N ASP A 105 6.95 -0.40 -1.04
CA ASP A 105 5.75 -0.11 -1.81
C ASP A 105 5.36 1.37 -1.75
N LYS A 106 5.34 1.96 -0.55
CA LYS A 106 5.07 3.41 -0.39
C LYS A 106 6.12 4.28 -1.06
N LEU A 107 7.41 3.91 -0.96
CA LEU A 107 8.45 4.65 -1.67
C LEU A 107 8.35 4.45 -3.19
N ALA A 108 7.92 3.29 -3.67
CA ALA A 108 7.66 3.04 -5.09
C ALA A 108 6.61 4.01 -5.65
N PHE A 109 5.51 4.23 -4.92
CA PHE A 109 4.53 5.27 -5.25
C PHE A 109 5.18 6.66 -5.38
N VAL A 110 6.04 7.04 -4.42
CA VAL A 110 6.75 8.34 -4.46
C VAL A 110 7.68 8.44 -5.67
N LEU A 111 8.38 7.37 -6.01
CA LEU A 111 9.34 7.31 -7.12
C LEU A 111 8.67 7.25 -8.49
N THR A 112 7.41 6.80 -8.58
CA THR A 112 6.68 6.73 -9.86
C THR A 112 6.44 8.15 -10.39
N PRO A 113 6.94 8.52 -11.59
CA PRO A 113 6.77 9.87 -12.10
C PRO A 113 5.30 10.26 -12.32
N ALA A 114 4.97 11.54 -12.11
CA ALA A 114 3.59 12.02 -12.25
C ALA A 114 3.02 11.81 -13.67
N TRP A 115 3.88 11.94 -14.70
CA TRP A 115 3.49 11.72 -16.11
C TRP A 115 3.11 10.26 -16.40
N LEU A 116 3.59 9.31 -15.60
CA LEU A 116 3.22 7.90 -15.69
C LEU A 116 2.05 7.58 -14.75
N TYR A 117 2.11 8.02 -13.48
CA TYR A 117 1.11 7.71 -12.47
C TYR A 117 -0.28 8.24 -12.83
N LEU A 118 -0.40 9.52 -13.19
CA LEU A 118 -1.70 10.15 -13.41
C LEU A 118 -2.48 9.55 -14.59
N PRO A 119 -1.88 9.29 -15.77
CA PRO A 119 -2.59 8.58 -16.85
C PRO A 119 -3.06 7.19 -16.44
N MET A 120 -2.21 6.42 -15.76
CA MET A 120 -2.54 5.06 -15.29
C MET A 120 -3.69 5.09 -14.27
N ALA A 121 -3.63 5.98 -13.27
CA ALA A 121 -4.66 6.15 -12.25
C ALA A 121 -6.00 6.64 -12.83
N ARG A 122 -5.97 7.49 -13.87
CA ARG A 122 -7.19 7.93 -14.59
C ARG A 122 -7.81 6.81 -15.39
N LEU A 123 -6.98 6.06 -16.12
CA LEU A 123 -7.43 4.98 -17.01
C LEU A 123 -8.09 3.84 -16.22
N SER A 124 -7.56 3.51 -15.05
CA SER A 124 -8.13 2.48 -14.16
C SER A 124 -9.36 2.98 -13.39
N GLY A 125 -9.49 4.31 -13.17
CA GLY A 125 -10.53 4.92 -12.35
C GLY A 125 -10.15 5.10 -10.88
N GLU A 126 -8.92 4.74 -10.50
CA GLU A 126 -8.42 4.84 -9.12
C GLU A 126 -8.28 6.28 -8.64
N LEU A 127 -7.94 7.21 -9.55
CA LEU A 127 -7.65 8.59 -9.18
C LEU A 127 -8.81 9.26 -8.45
N GLN A 128 -10.04 9.10 -8.96
CA GLN A 128 -11.22 9.70 -8.32
C GLN A 128 -11.49 9.07 -6.95
N GLU A 129 -11.29 7.77 -6.82
CA GLU A 129 -11.45 7.07 -5.54
C GLU A 129 -10.44 7.59 -4.51
N TYR A 130 -9.17 7.68 -4.89
CA TYR A 130 -8.10 8.14 -4.00
C TYR A 130 -8.27 9.61 -3.59
N MET A 131 -8.59 10.50 -4.52
CA MET A 131 -8.85 11.90 -4.21
C MET A 131 -10.03 12.07 -3.25
N ARG A 132 -11.15 11.36 -3.49
CA ARG A 132 -12.33 11.39 -2.61
C ARG A 132 -12.02 10.85 -1.22
N VAL A 133 -11.22 9.80 -1.12
CA VAL A 133 -10.88 9.18 0.16
C VAL A 133 -9.87 10.03 0.93
N ALA A 134 -8.91 10.65 0.25
CA ALA A 134 -7.91 11.52 0.90
C ALA A 134 -8.55 12.77 1.51
N SER A 135 -9.52 13.40 0.82
CA SER A 135 -10.23 14.57 1.35
C SER A 135 -11.12 14.27 2.57
N GLY A 136 -11.53 13.01 2.76
CA GLY A 136 -12.37 12.57 3.88
C GLY A 136 -11.63 11.93 5.05
N ARG A 137 -10.33 11.64 4.89
CA ARG A 137 -9.50 11.04 5.95
C ARG A 137 -8.72 12.12 6.68
N GLN A 138 -8.88 12.20 8.00
CA GLN A 138 -7.77 12.60 8.85
C GLN A 138 -6.64 11.59 8.64
N LEU A 139 -5.74 11.91 7.74
CA LEU A 139 -4.52 11.13 7.53
C LEU A 139 -3.77 11.14 8.86
N CYS A 140 -3.73 10.01 9.49
CA CYS A 140 -3.33 9.72 10.85
C CYS A 140 -2.18 10.59 11.40
N GLY A 141 -2.53 11.65 12.09
CA GLY A 141 -1.74 12.25 13.16
C GLY A 141 -0.48 13.04 12.82
N SER A 142 -0.02 13.06 11.57
CA SER A 142 1.25 13.70 11.21
C SER A 142 1.23 14.47 9.91
N ILE A 143 0.04 14.85 9.43
CA ILE A 143 -0.08 15.72 8.26
C ILE A 143 0.09 17.17 8.69
N THR A 144 0.84 17.95 7.94
CA THR A 144 0.95 19.40 8.14
C THR A 144 -0.23 20.12 7.47
N ASP A 145 -0.58 21.32 7.94
CA ASP A 145 -1.63 22.13 7.32
C ASP A 145 -1.35 22.38 5.83
N PHE A 146 -0.08 22.55 5.48
CA PHE A 146 0.34 22.72 4.09
C PHE A 146 0.06 21.44 3.27
N GLU A 147 0.44 20.27 3.75
CA GLU A 147 0.16 19.00 3.06
C GLU A 147 -1.36 18.77 2.94
N GLN A 148 -2.14 19.10 3.98
CA GLN A 148 -3.59 19.00 3.94
C GLN A 148 -4.18 19.91 2.85
N SER A 149 -3.70 21.14 2.74
CA SER A 149 -4.16 22.07 1.70
C SER A 149 -3.90 21.56 0.28
N LEU A 150 -2.80 20.83 0.06
CA LEU A 150 -2.51 20.20 -1.22
C LEU A 150 -3.43 19.01 -1.49
N LEU A 151 -3.75 18.22 -0.45
CA LEU A 151 -4.63 17.06 -0.56
C LEU A 151 -6.09 17.42 -0.77
N ASP A 152 -6.51 18.61 -0.35
CA ASP A 152 -7.85 19.14 -0.59
C ASP A 152 -8.01 19.75 -1.99
N SER A 153 -6.90 19.83 -2.75
CA SER A 153 -6.92 20.36 -4.10
C SER A 153 -7.73 19.48 -5.07
N ARG A 154 -8.50 20.13 -5.94
CA ARG A 154 -9.18 19.48 -7.07
C ARG A 154 -8.24 19.19 -8.25
N ASP A 155 -7.08 19.86 -8.30
CA ASP A 155 -6.06 19.56 -9.29
C ASP A 155 -5.31 18.29 -8.92
N SER A 156 -5.43 17.29 -9.78
CA SER A 156 -4.82 15.97 -9.56
C SER A 156 -3.29 15.99 -9.47
N ARG A 157 -2.62 16.97 -10.06
CA ARG A 157 -1.16 17.12 -9.95
C ARG A 157 -0.79 17.69 -8.58
N VAL A 158 -1.48 18.73 -8.14
CA VAL A 158 -1.27 19.33 -6.81
C VAL A 158 -1.56 18.31 -5.72
N TRP A 159 -2.69 17.60 -5.84
CA TRP A 159 -3.05 16.50 -4.94
C TRP A 159 -1.97 15.41 -4.89
N LEU A 160 -1.47 14.97 -6.06
CA LEU A 160 -0.43 13.94 -6.14
C LEU A 160 0.88 14.38 -5.47
N GLU A 161 1.29 15.62 -5.67
CA GLU A 161 2.49 16.18 -5.01
C GLU A 161 2.31 16.21 -3.48
N GLY A 162 1.17 16.64 -2.98
CA GLY A 162 0.86 16.61 -1.54
C GLY A 162 0.93 15.19 -0.98
N LEU A 163 0.32 14.22 -1.66
CA LEU A 163 0.34 12.83 -1.23
C LEU A 163 1.76 12.23 -1.25
N LYS A 164 2.56 12.57 -2.26
CA LYS A 164 3.97 12.14 -2.34
C LYS A 164 4.83 12.77 -1.25
N MET A 165 4.64 14.05 -0.94
CA MET A 165 5.35 14.73 0.15
C MET A 165 5.07 14.02 1.48
N TYR A 166 3.80 13.85 1.83
CA TYR A 166 3.38 13.10 3.01
C TYR A 166 3.98 11.70 3.05
N THR A 167 3.86 10.93 1.96
CA THR A 167 4.32 9.55 1.91
C THR A 167 5.84 9.44 2.03
N ARG A 168 6.60 10.34 1.39
CA ARG A 168 8.07 10.40 1.50
C ARG A 168 8.49 10.64 2.94
N ARG A 169 7.92 11.66 3.58
CA ARG A 169 8.19 11.98 4.99
C ARG A 169 7.86 10.80 5.90
N TRP A 170 6.71 10.16 5.68
CA TRP A 170 6.33 8.97 6.43
C TRP A 170 7.36 7.83 6.29
N VAL A 171 7.82 7.55 5.07
CA VAL A 171 8.86 6.52 4.82
C VAL A 171 10.16 6.87 5.53
N GLU A 172 10.61 8.13 5.46
CA GLU A 172 11.84 8.59 6.13
C GLU A 172 11.77 8.42 7.65
N GLN A 173 10.64 8.74 8.26
CA GLN A 173 10.42 8.59 9.70
C GLN A 173 10.41 7.13 10.16
N HIS A 174 10.01 6.19 9.30
CA HIS A 174 9.75 4.81 9.69
C HIS A 174 10.74 3.78 9.09
N ARG A 175 11.66 4.21 8.24
CA ARG A 175 12.59 3.31 7.53
C ARG A 175 13.49 2.48 8.45
N ASN A 176 13.74 2.94 9.67
CA ASN A 176 14.59 2.26 10.65
C ASN A 176 13.80 1.27 11.53
N GLY A 177 12.58 0.91 11.14
CA GLY A 177 11.73 -0.05 11.86
C GLY A 177 10.88 0.57 12.95
N THR A 178 10.90 1.89 13.13
CA THR A 178 9.95 2.60 13.99
C THR A 178 8.56 2.43 13.43
N GLN A 179 7.65 1.88 14.25
CA GLN A 179 6.25 1.72 13.84
C GLN A 179 5.49 3.02 14.01
N ASP A 180 4.59 3.31 13.09
CA ASP A 180 3.74 4.48 13.19
C ASP A 180 2.67 4.29 14.29
N HIS A 181 2.29 5.40 14.92
CA HIS A 181 1.34 5.41 16.01
C HIS A 181 -0.02 4.76 15.64
N TRP A 182 -0.48 4.97 14.41
CA TRP A 182 -1.74 4.39 13.96
C TRP A 182 -1.74 2.85 13.92
N THR A 183 -0.63 2.22 13.51
CA THR A 183 -0.49 0.77 13.50
C THR A 183 -0.33 0.20 14.91
N VAL A 184 0.46 0.89 15.76
CA VAL A 184 0.78 0.46 17.13
C VAL A 184 -0.41 0.53 18.08
N LEU A 185 -1.31 1.50 17.94
CA LEU A 185 -2.48 1.66 18.81
C LEU A 185 -3.31 0.38 18.97
N ARG A 186 -3.31 -0.50 18.00
CA ARG A 186 -4.07 -1.76 18.07
C ARG A 186 -3.27 -2.90 18.70
N LEU A 187 -1.95 -2.83 18.69
CA LEU A 187 -1.10 -3.81 19.38
C LEU A 187 -1.25 -3.73 20.89
N GLN A 188 -1.68 -2.58 21.42
CA GLN A 188 -1.86 -2.31 22.84
C GLN A 188 -3.30 -2.54 23.33
N ALA A 189 -4.27 -2.66 22.43
CA ALA A 189 -5.65 -2.94 22.81
C ALA A 189 -5.83 -4.44 23.10
N PRO A 190 -6.50 -4.84 24.22
CA PRO A 190 -6.78 -6.24 24.47
C PRO A 190 -7.62 -6.82 23.33
N GLN A 191 -7.21 -8.00 22.85
CA GLN A 191 -7.88 -8.76 21.79
C GLN A 191 -9.26 -9.24 22.26
N LYS A 192 -10.25 -8.38 22.29
CA LYS A 192 -11.64 -8.74 22.63
C LYS A 192 -12.62 -8.60 21.51
N GLU A 193 -12.22 -8.66 20.26
CA GLU A 193 -13.16 -8.76 19.14
C GLU A 193 -12.46 -9.34 17.89
N ALA A 194 -12.10 -10.61 17.96
CA ALA A 194 -11.75 -11.38 16.78
C ALA A 194 -12.57 -12.67 16.78
N PHE A 195 -13.34 -12.83 15.72
CA PHE A 195 -14.09 -14.04 15.41
C PHE A 195 -15.42 -14.26 16.13
N GLU A 196 -16.43 -13.49 15.80
CA GLU A 196 -17.73 -14.10 15.56
C GLU A 196 -17.82 -14.47 14.08
N THR A 197 -17.49 -15.72 13.82
CA THR A 197 -17.91 -16.49 12.65
C THR A 197 -19.42 -16.63 12.72
N ARG A 198 -20.15 -15.94 11.85
CA ARG A 198 -21.47 -16.39 11.49
C ARG A 198 -21.31 -17.41 10.36
N GLY A 199 -21.78 -18.61 10.67
CA GLY A 199 -21.90 -19.78 9.80
C GLY A 199 -22.78 -19.54 8.56
#